data_a17a277a61023aafd26f9bcc20b2cda4
#
_entry.id   a17a277a61023aafd26f9bcc20b2cda4
#
_cell.length_a   1.000
_cell.length_b   1.000
_cell.length_c   1.000
_cell.angle_alpha   90.00
_cell.angle_beta   90.00
_cell.angle_gamma   90.00
#
_symmetry.space_group_name_H-M   'P 1'
#
loop_
_entity.id
_entity.type
_entity.pdbx_description
1 polymer ?
#
loop_
_entity_poly.entity_id
_entity_poly.type
_entity_poly.pdbx_seq_one_letter_code
_entity_poly.pdbx_strand_id
1 'polypeptide(L)'
;MINIKSFGSGSAGNAYLIDDGISQILIECGIKLELVKQKMMFDFRRVAGMCISHEHGDHSKEIKKVLDSTSIDIFASNGTLNALNVPNYRANVLEIGKSVQIGTWKVWAFDVNHDAAEPTGFLFKNQLGEQLLFVTDTYYVKYKFKEITHMMIETNYSLDIIREKVAKEHFQTFLKNRIIKSHFEFENAKEFIKTNMSEQLQEVWLLHLSDSNSNEEVFKSEIQELTGVPVYIA
;
A
#
# COMPACT_ATOMS: atom_id res chain seq x y z
N MET A 1 0.39 -11.55 -16.42
CA MET A 1 -0.75 -11.21 -15.51
C MET A 1 -0.17 -10.94 -14.14
N ILE A 2 -0.52 -9.82 -13.54
CA ILE A 2 -0.10 -9.47 -12.18
C ILE A 2 -0.81 -10.39 -11.18
N ASN A 3 -0.06 -10.92 -10.23
CA ASN A 3 -0.58 -11.69 -9.10
C ASN A 3 -0.22 -10.95 -7.81
N ILE A 4 -1.20 -10.74 -6.94
CA ILE A 4 -1.05 -10.03 -5.68
C ILE A 4 -1.20 -11.02 -4.52
N LYS A 5 -0.33 -10.90 -3.52
CA LYS A 5 -0.41 -11.68 -2.29
C LYS A 5 -0.25 -10.76 -1.08
N SER A 6 -1.23 -10.78 -0.18
CA SER A 6 -1.12 -10.12 1.12
C SER A 6 -0.54 -11.07 2.16
N PHE A 7 0.38 -10.57 2.97
CA PHE A 7 0.89 -11.24 4.16
C PHE A 7 0.21 -10.71 5.43
N GLY A 8 -0.40 -9.53 5.31
CA GLY A 8 -1.17 -8.82 6.32
C GLY A 8 -1.30 -7.35 5.97
N SER A 9 -2.39 -6.73 6.43
CA SER A 9 -2.74 -5.33 6.16
C SER A 9 -3.47 -4.73 7.36
N GLY A 10 -3.02 -3.58 7.85
CA GLY A 10 -3.59 -2.86 8.99
C GLY A 10 -2.54 -2.38 9.99
N SER A 11 -2.98 -1.77 11.08
CA SER A 11 -2.10 -1.21 12.13
C SER A 11 -1.17 -2.23 12.81
N ALA A 12 -1.48 -3.53 12.70
CA ALA A 12 -0.62 -4.60 13.20
C ALA A 12 0.60 -4.83 12.31
N GLY A 13 0.52 -4.44 11.04
CA GLY A 13 1.61 -4.50 10.06
C GLY A 13 1.12 -4.78 8.66
N ASN A 14 1.85 -4.24 7.71
CA ASN A 14 1.57 -4.29 6.28
C ASN A 14 2.72 -4.99 5.55
N ALA A 15 2.44 -5.94 4.69
CA ALA A 15 3.41 -6.52 3.76
C ALA A 15 2.69 -7.21 2.61
N TYR A 16 3.16 -6.97 1.39
CA TYR A 16 2.56 -7.50 0.17
C TYR A 16 3.62 -7.98 -0.81
N LEU A 17 3.22 -8.82 -1.73
CA LEU A 17 4.02 -9.26 -2.87
C LEU A 17 3.23 -9.04 -4.14
N ILE A 18 3.87 -8.45 -5.14
CA ILE A 18 3.38 -8.42 -6.52
C ILE A 18 4.31 -9.24 -7.40
N ASP A 19 3.73 -10.01 -8.32
CA ASP A 19 4.45 -10.95 -9.18
C ASP A 19 3.89 -10.87 -10.61
N ASP A 20 4.74 -10.61 -11.62
CA ASP A 20 4.35 -10.58 -13.02
C ASP A 20 4.64 -11.91 -13.78
N GLY A 21 5.06 -12.92 -13.01
CA GLY A 21 5.48 -14.22 -13.54
C GLY A 21 6.99 -14.31 -13.84
N ILE A 22 7.69 -13.18 -13.92
CA ILE A 22 9.15 -13.09 -14.21
C ILE A 22 9.89 -12.58 -12.99
N SER A 23 9.53 -11.42 -12.46
CA SER A 23 10.10 -10.86 -11.23
C SER A 23 9.04 -10.47 -10.22
N GLN A 24 9.46 -10.35 -8.97
CA GLN A 24 8.64 -10.04 -7.83
C GLN A 24 9.12 -8.76 -7.16
N ILE A 25 8.18 -7.97 -6.63
CA ILE A 25 8.48 -6.86 -5.73
C ILE A 25 7.75 -7.11 -4.41
N LEU A 26 8.47 -7.00 -3.30
CA LEU A 26 7.87 -6.87 -1.99
C LEU A 26 7.47 -5.41 -1.76
N ILE A 27 6.34 -5.19 -1.15
CA ILE A 27 5.87 -3.86 -0.76
C ILE A 27 5.64 -3.90 0.74
N GLU A 28 6.27 -3.00 1.48
CA GLU A 28 6.30 -2.92 2.94
C GLU A 28 6.98 -4.09 3.66
N CYS A 29 7.39 -3.86 4.90
CA CYS A 29 7.93 -4.89 5.79
C CYS A 29 7.45 -4.72 7.24
N GLY A 30 6.17 -4.42 7.42
CA GLY A 30 5.52 -4.32 8.72
C GLY A 30 5.07 -5.67 9.31
N ILE A 31 5.21 -6.77 8.60
CA ILE A 31 4.91 -8.13 9.06
C ILE A 31 6.20 -8.86 9.39
N LYS A 32 6.18 -9.71 10.42
CA LYS A 32 7.34 -10.54 10.81
C LYS A 32 7.94 -11.24 9.59
N LEU A 33 9.23 -10.98 9.34
CA LEU A 33 9.94 -11.50 8.16
C LEU A 33 9.89 -13.03 8.07
N GLU A 34 9.90 -13.73 9.20
CA GLU A 34 9.81 -15.19 9.25
C GLU A 34 8.48 -15.69 8.67
N LEU A 35 7.36 -15.00 8.91
CA LEU A 35 6.06 -15.32 8.31
C LEU A 35 6.06 -15.09 6.81
N VAL A 36 6.65 -13.99 6.36
CA VAL A 36 6.80 -13.68 4.92
C VAL A 36 7.65 -14.78 4.26
N LYS A 37 8.79 -15.15 4.86
CA LYS A 37 9.66 -16.22 4.38
C LYS A 37 8.92 -17.55 4.25
N GLN A 38 8.16 -17.95 5.28
CA GLN A 38 7.35 -19.17 5.27
C GLN A 38 6.28 -19.15 4.18
N LYS A 39 5.51 -18.06 4.08
CA LYS A 39 4.46 -17.91 3.06
C LYS A 39 5.02 -17.83 1.63
N MET A 40 6.29 -17.47 1.46
CA MET A 40 7.03 -17.49 0.20
C MET A 40 7.80 -18.81 0.00
N MET A 41 7.62 -19.81 0.87
CA MET A 41 8.35 -21.08 0.85
C MET A 41 9.88 -20.88 0.79
N PHE A 42 10.39 -19.82 1.42
CA PHE A 42 11.79 -19.40 1.45
C PHE A 42 12.41 -19.13 0.06
N ASP A 43 11.59 -18.94 -0.97
CA ASP A 43 12.06 -18.64 -2.32
C ASP A 43 11.98 -17.13 -2.63
N PHE A 44 13.14 -16.48 -2.61
CA PHE A 44 13.31 -15.06 -2.91
C PHE A 44 14.06 -14.81 -4.22
N ARG A 45 14.33 -15.85 -5.01
CA ARG A 45 15.18 -15.76 -6.22
C ARG A 45 14.64 -14.79 -7.26
N ARG A 46 13.30 -14.60 -7.30
CA ARG A 46 12.65 -13.67 -8.23
C ARG A 46 12.36 -12.29 -7.63
N VAL A 47 12.67 -12.09 -6.35
CA VAL A 47 12.47 -10.78 -5.70
C VAL A 47 13.52 -9.81 -6.18
N ALA A 48 13.10 -8.83 -6.98
CA ALA A 48 13.97 -7.80 -7.57
C ALA A 48 14.24 -6.62 -6.61
N GLY A 49 13.38 -6.43 -5.60
CA GLY A 49 13.52 -5.37 -4.62
C GLY A 49 12.34 -5.27 -3.67
N MET A 50 12.46 -4.37 -2.70
CA MET A 50 11.39 -4.04 -1.74
C MET A 50 11.11 -2.54 -1.79
N CYS A 51 9.85 -2.18 -2.05
CA CYS A 51 9.39 -0.79 -2.00
C CYS A 51 8.78 -0.49 -0.62
N ILE A 52 9.18 0.63 0.00
CA ILE A 52 8.64 1.11 1.28
C ILE A 52 7.99 2.47 1.05
N SER A 53 6.72 2.60 1.43
CA SER A 53 5.97 3.84 1.24
C SER A 53 6.40 4.94 2.21
N HIS A 54 6.61 4.59 3.47
CA HIS A 54 7.06 5.50 4.53
C HIS A 54 7.61 4.74 5.75
N GLU A 55 8.17 5.48 6.72
CA GLU A 55 8.94 4.91 7.84
C GLU A 55 8.14 4.40 9.02
N HIS A 56 6.80 4.55 9.09
CA HIS A 56 6.03 4.11 10.25
C HIS A 56 6.19 2.61 10.54
N GLY A 57 6.11 2.25 11.82
CA GLY A 57 6.46 0.92 12.28
C GLY A 57 5.63 -0.22 11.68
N ASP A 58 4.36 0.01 11.42
CA ASP A 58 3.47 -0.97 10.78
C ASP A 58 3.76 -1.18 9.28
N HIS A 59 4.60 -0.33 8.68
CA HIS A 59 5.11 -0.46 7.31
C HIS A 59 6.57 -0.94 7.26
N SER A 60 7.36 -0.70 8.32
CA SER A 60 8.81 -0.81 8.25
C SER A 60 9.51 -1.53 9.41
N LYS A 61 8.79 -1.97 10.45
CA LYS A 61 9.43 -2.49 11.69
C LYS A 61 10.40 -3.67 11.51
N GLU A 62 10.29 -4.42 10.43
CA GLU A 62 11.18 -5.55 10.14
C GLU A 62 12.35 -5.17 9.21
N ILE A 63 12.50 -3.87 8.84
CA ILE A 63 13.52 -3.40 7.89
C ILE A 63 14.92 -3.85 8.28
N LYS A 64 15.28 -3.77 9.57
CA LYS A 64 16.59 -4.21 10.05
C LYS A 64 16.82 -5.70 9.78
N LYS A 65 15.82 -6.55 10.04
CA LYS A 65 15.96 -7.99 9.75
C LYS A 65 16.06 -8.28 8.26
N VAL A 66 15.34 -7.54 7.41
CA VAL A 66 15.47 -7.62 5.95
C VAL A 66 16.89 -7.32 5.53
N LEU A 67 17.47 -6.22 6.01
CA LEU A 67 18.84 -5.81 5.72
C LEU A 67 19.88 -6.82 6.21
N ASP A 68 19.70 -7.36 7.41
CA ASP A 68 20.66 -8.27 8.06
C ASP A 68 20.60 -9.70 7.49
N SER A 69 19.45 -10.16 6.98
CA SER A 69 19.23 -11.57 6.64
C SER A 69 18.85 -11.86 5.19
N THR A 70 18.84 -10.83 4.34
CA THR A 70 18.55 -10.95 2.90
C THR A 70 19.49 -10.06 2.08
N SER A 71 19.53 -10.30 0.77
CA SER A 71 20.21 -9.41 -0.20
C SER A 71 19.26 -8.46 -0.93
N ILE A 72 18.01 -8.31 -0.46
CA ILE A 72 16.97 -7.50 -1.11
C ILE A 72 17.29 -6.01 -0.95
N ASP A 73 17.41 -5.28 -2.05
CA ASP A 73 17.58 -3.84 -2.04
C ASP A 73 16.29 -3.12 -1.70
N ILE A 74 16.42 -1.97 -1.03
CA ILE A 74 15.30 -1.15 -0.56
C ILE A 74 15.12 0.05 -1.50
N PHE A 75 13.90 0.24 -1.95
CA PHE A 75 13.48 1.31 -2.82
C PHE A 75 12.45 2.18 -2.09
N ALA A 76 12.77 3.44 -1.83
CA ALA A 76 11.87 4.39 -1.17
C ALA A 76 12.28 5.83 -1.49
N SER A 77 11.49 6.82 -1.04
CA SER A 77 11.90 8.21 -1.07
C SER A 77 13.17 8.46 -0.24
N ASN A 78 13.88 9.53 -0.52
CA ASN A 78 15.08 9.87 0.25
C ASN A 78 14.78 10.11 1.73
N GLY A 79 13.65 10.78 2.03
CA GLY A 79 13.20 11.00 3.41
C GLY A 79 12.94 9.70 4.15
N THR A 80 12.23 8.74 3.55
CA THR A 80 11.96 7.42 4.12
C THR A 80 13.25 6.62 4.33
N LEU A 81 14.16 6.57 3.34
CA LEU A 81 15.44 5.85 3.47
C LEU A 81 16.30 6.39 4.62
N ASN A 82 16.36 7.72 4.76
CA ASN A 82 17.10 8.38 5.83
C ASN A 82 16.46 8.10 7.20
N ALA A 83 15.14 8.21 7.33
CA ALA A 83 14.42 7.94 8.58
C ALA A 83 14.60 6.48 9.04
N LEU A 84 14.67 5.53 8.11
CA LEU A 84 14.90 4.11 8.37
C LEU A 84 16.40 3.75 8.55
N ASN A 85 17.30 4.68 8.35
CA ASN A 85 18.76 4.46 8.39
C ASN A 85 19.20 3.30 7.45
N VAL A 86 18.63 3.25 6.24
CA VAL A 86 19.02 2.22 5.25
C VAL A 86 20.44 2.50 4.77
N PRO A 87 21.37 1.51 4.83
CA PRO A 87 22.74 1.71 4.37
C PRO A 87 22.82 2.04 2.87
N ASN A 88 23.67 2.97 2.47
CA ASN A 88 23.77 3.46 1.10
C ASN A 88 23.92 2.35 0.03
N TYR A 89 24.63 1.26 0.36
CA TYR A 89 24.83 0.14 -0.56
C TYR A 89 23.59 -0.74 -0.76
N ARG A 90 22.51 -0.51 -0.02
CA ARG A 90 21.21 -1.20 -0.11
C ARG A 90 20.07 -0.21 -0.45
N ALA A 91 20.34 1.09 -0.38
CA ALA A 91 19.37 2.16 -0.56
C ALA A 91 19.29 2.56 -2.04
N ASN A 92 18.09 2.53 -2.59
CA ASN A 92 17.79 3.01 -3.93
C ASN A 92 16.70 4.08 -3.86
N VAL A 93 17.06 5.32 -4.15
CA VAL A 93 16.14 6.45 -4.05
C VAL A 93 15.12 6.42 -5.18
N LEU A 94 13.84 6.41 -4.81
CA LEU A 94 12.73 6.70 -5.71
C LEU A 94 12.44 8.20 -5.68
N GLU A 95 12.95 8.92 -6.68
CA GLU A 95 12.64 10.35 -6.80
C GLU A 95 11.18 10.53 -7.20
N ILE A 96 10.45 11.37 -6.46
CA ILE A 96 9.05 11.70 -6.74
C ILE A 96 8.91 12.25 -8.17
N GLY A 97 7.95 11.70 -8.92
CA GLY A 97 7.70 12.09 -10.31
C GLY A 97 8.60 11.42 -11.34
N LYS A 98 9.61 10.62 -10.92
CA LYS A 98 10.46 9.85 -11.84
C LYS A 98 10.16 8.37 -11.78
N SER A 99 10.46 7.66 -12.87
CA SER A 99 10.34 6.20 -12.95
C SER A 99 11.69 5.54 -12.82
N VAL A 100 11.73 4.40 -12.12
CA VAL A 100 12.90 3.53 -11.96
C VAL A 100 12.55 2.12 -12.42
N GLN A 101 13.50 1.41 -13.00
CA GLN A 101 13.35 0.00 -13.36
C GLN A 101 13.77 -0.89 -12.18
N ILE A 102 12.88 -1.79 -11.73
CA ILE A 102 13.13 -2.77 -10.66
C ILE A 102 12.76 -4.15 -11.23
N GLY A 103 13.74 -4.97 -11.57
CA GLY A 103 13.50 -6.20 -12.32
C GLY A 103 12.78 -5.92 -13.63
N THR A 104 11.62 -6.54 -13.85
CA THR A 104 10.75 -6.32 -15.02
C THR A 104 9.75 -5.19 -14.85
N TRP A 105 9.73 -4.55 -13.68
CA TRP A 105 8.76 -3.52 -13.33
C TRP A 105 9.33 -2.11 -13.54
N LYS A 106 8.56 -1.25 -14.20
CA LYS A 106 8.76 0.19 -14.18
C LYS A 106 7.94 0.76 -13.04
N VAL A 107 8.63 1.34 -12.05
CA VAL A 107 8.02 1.89 -10.83
C VAL A 107 8.08 3.41 -10.87
N TRP A 108 6.95 4.05 -10.67
CA TRP A 108 6.83 5.50 -10.52
C TRP A 108 6.33 5.82 -9.13
N ALA A 109 7.11 6.59 -8.35
CA ALA A 109 6.74 7.07 -7.03
C ALA A 109 6.10 8.45 -7.12
N PHE A 110 5.04 8.69 -6.34
CA PHE A 110 4.35 9.97 -6.23
C PHE A 110 4.08 10.30 -4.76
N ASP A 111 4.04 11.62 -4.46
CA ASP A 111 3.78 12.08 -3.11
C ASP A 111 2.33 11.85 -2.69
N VAL A 112 2.14 11.53 -1.42
CA VAL A 112 0.84 11.40 -0.76
C VAL A 112 0.82 12.25 0.52
N ASN A 113 -0.35 12.45 1.11
CA ASN A 113 -0.51 13.31 2.27
C ASN A 113 -0.62 12.47 3.56
N HIS A 114 0.50 12.34 4.26
CA HIS A 114 0.59 11.61 5.53
C HIS A 114 1.62 12.26 6.46
N ASP A 115 1.56 12.00 7.77
CA ASP A 115 2.46 12.54 8.80
C ASP A 115 3.78 11.74 8.89
N ALA A 116 4.49 11.62 7.77
CA ALA A 116 5.75 10.91 7.62
C ALA A 116 6.82 11.80 6.96
N ALA A 117 8.07 11.35 6.92
CA ALA A 117 9.20 12.15 6.43
C ALA A 117 9.07 12.52 4.94
N GLU A 118 8.71 11.56 4.10
CA GLU A 118 8.46 11.77 2.65
C GLU A 118 7.62 10.60 2.11
N PRO A 119 6.31 10.55 2.46
CA PRO A 119 5.45 9.42 2.15
C PRO A 119 5.12 9.34 0.67
N THR A 120 5.07 8.12 0.12
CA THR A 120 4.85 7.87 -1.31
C THR A 120 3.80 6.80 -1.57
N GLY A 121 3.03 6.99 -2.64
CA GLY A 121 2.33 5.91 -3.34
C GLY A 121 3.15 5.44 -4.54
N PHE A 122 2.76 4.32 -5.13
CA PHE A 122 3.48 3.71 -6.25
C PHE A 122 2.54 3.36 -7.41
N LEU A 123 3.02 3.58 -8.62
CA LEU A 123 2.45 3.00 -9.84
C LEU A 123 3.47 2.02 -10.41
N PHE A 124 3.12 0.74 -10.42
CA PHE A 124 3.91 -0.33 -11.02
C PHE A 124 3.38 -0.64 -12.41
N LYS A 125 4.27 -0.73 -13.40
CA LYS A 125 3.92 -1.16 -14.75
C LYS A 125 4.82 -2.32 -15.16
N ASN A 126 4.24 -3.45 -15.56
CA ASN A 126 4.98 -4.60 -16.05
C ASN A 126 5.24 -4.53 -17.57
N GLN A 127 5.96 -5.51 -18.11
CA GLN A 127 6.29 -5.57 -19.54
C GLN A 127 5.08 -5.85 -20.45
N LEU A 128 3.98 -6.41 -19.91
CA LEU A 128 2.74 -6.64 -20.63
C LEU A 128 1.84 -5.39 -20.70
N GLY A 129 2.27 -4.29 -20.06
CA GLY A 129 1.50 -3.05 -20.02
C GLY A 129 0.48 -2.99 -18.89
N GLU A 130 0.33 -4.04 -18.08
CA GLU A 130 -0.55 -4.03 -16.91
C GLU A 130 -0.01 -3.04 -15.86
N GLN A 131 -0.92 -2.30 -15.20
CA GLN A 131 -0.58 -1.25 -14.25
C GLN A 131 -1.28 -1.49 -12.92
N LEU A 132 -0.48 -1.54 -11.85
CA LEU A 132 -0.96 -1.64 -10.47
C LEU A 132 -0.72 -0.32 -9.75
N LEU A 133 -1.79 0.25 -9.21
CA LEU A 133 -1.77 1.46 -8.39
C LEU A 133 -1.81 1.06 -6.91
N PHE A 134 -0.77 1.43 -6.15
CA PHE A 134 -0.65 1.20 -4.71
C PHE A 134 -0.71 2.53 -3.96
N VAL A 135 -1.70 2.67 -3.09
CA VAL A 135 -1.93 3.85 -2.23
C VAL A 135 -2.26 3.38 -0.83
N THR A 136 -1.43 3.73 0.13
CA THR A 136 -1.65 3.49 1.56
C THR A 136 -1.41 4.78 2.35
N ASP A 137 -1.94 4.84 3.55
CA ASP A 137 -1.75 5.90 4.55
C ASP A 137 -1.74 7.31 3.95
N THR A 138 -2.92 7.75 3.55
CA THR A 138 -3.12 9.11 3.05
C THR A 138 -4.57 9.53 3.20
N TYR A 139 -4.81 10.81 3.45
CA TYR A 139 -6.18 11.35 3.41
C TYR A 139 -6.56 11.91 2.03
N TYR A 140 -5.60 12.07 1.12
CA TYR A 140 -5.83 12.65 -0.21
C TYR A 140 -4.72 12.32 -1.20
N VAL A 141 -5.09 12.04 -2.45
CA VAL A 141 -4.17 11.87 -3.59
C VAL A 141 -4.56 12.87 -4.68
N LYS A 142 -3.63 13.75 -5.06
CA LYS A 142 -3.87 14.80 -6.06
C LYS A 142 -3.78 14.34 -7.52
N TYR A 143 -3.26 13.12 -7.73
CA TYR A 143 -3.00 12.58 -9.06
C TYR A 143 -4.21 11.83 -9.61
N LYS A 144 -4.32 11.84 -10.95
CA LYS A 144 -5.25 11.00 -11.71
C LYS A 144 -4.45 10.07 -12.61
N PHE A 145 -4.77 8.79 -12.54
CA PHE A 145 -4.11 7.72 -13.30
C PHE A 145 -4.99 7.23 -14.43
N LYS A 146 -4.37 6.63 -15.45
CA LYS A 146 -5.08 6.05 -16.61
C LYS A 146 -4.64 4.62 -16.81
N GLU A 147 -5.49 3.83 -17.47
CA GLU A 147 -5.17 2.46 -17.85
C GLU A 147 -4.82 1.54 -16.68
N ILE A 148 -5.38 1.80 -15.49
CA ILE A 148 -5.13 0.99 -14.30
C ILE A 148 -5.83 -0.35 -14.47
N THR A 149 -5.06 -1.43 -14.26
CA THR A 149 -5.55 -2.81 -14.31
C THR A 149 -5.76 -3.41 -12.92
N HIS A 150 -5.00 -2.97 -11.92
CA HIS A 150 -5.07 -3.46 -10.54
C HIS A 150 -4.97 -2.28 -9.58
N MET A 151 -5.76 -2.28 -8.52
CA MET A 151 -5.72 -1.27 -7.49
C MET A 151 -5.51 -1.91 -6.12
N MET A 152 -4.59 -1.34 -5.33
CA MET A 152 -4.38 -1.63 -3.91
C MET A 152 -4.52 -0.31 -3.16
N ILE A 153 -5.67 -0.06 -2.56
CA ILE A 153 -6.05 1.26 -2.03
C ILE A 153 -6.45 1.16 -0.57
N GLU A 154 -5.90 2.03 0.27
CA GLU A 154 -6.33 2.19 1.65
C GLU A 154 -7.81 2.56 1.74
N THR A 155 -8.53 1.91 2.66
CA THR A 155 -9.91 2.21 3.04
C THR A 155 -10.06 2.09 4.55
N ASN A 156 -9.43 3.01 5.27
CA ASN A 156 -9.18 2.82 6.69
C ASN A 156 -10.44 2.92 7.55
N TYR A 157 -11.31 3.91 7.30
CA TYR A 157 -12.45 4.20 8.15
C TYR A 157 -13.65 4.76 7.38
N SER A 158 -14.84 4.68 7.98
CA SER A 158 -16.04 5.40 7.56
C SER A 158 -16.38 6.51 8.57
N LEU A 159 -16.65 7.70 8.07
CA LEU A 159 -17.12 8.82 8.88
C LEU A 159 -18.45 8.51 9.58
N ASP A 160 -19.32 7.72 8.95
CA ASP A 160 -20.63 7.37 9.53
C ASP A 160 -20.46 6.43 10.72
N ILE A 161 -19.58 5.43 10.62
CA ILE A 161 -19.25 4.54 11.75
C ILE A 161 -18.66 5.36 12.91
N ILE A 162 -17.75 6.30 12.62
CA ILE A 162 -17.16 7.17 13.65
C ILE A 162 -18.26 8.07 14.29
N ARG A 163 -19.16 8.64 13.49
CA ARG A 163 -20.27 9.48 14.01
C ARG A 163 -21.20 8.72 14.92
N GLU A 164 -21.57 7.49 14.54
CA GLU A 164 -22.39 6.61 15.38
C GLU A 164 -21.72 6.30 16.72
N LYS A 165 -20.42 6.04 16.73
CA LYS A 165 -19.65 5.79 17.95
C LYS A 165 -19.56 7.01 18.84
N VAL A 166 -19.32 8.18 18.26
CA VAL A 166 -19.29 9.45 19.01
C VAL A 166 -20.65 9.73 19.67
N ALA A 167 -21.76 9.36 19.01
CA ALA A 167 -23.10 9.53 19.56
C ALA A 167 -23.42 8.54 20.70
N LYS A 168 -22.81 7.37 20.72
CA LYS A 168 -23.06 6.29 21.72
C LYS A 168 -22.07 6.29 22.89
N GLU A 169 -20.84 6.71 22.66
CA GLU A 169 -19.75 6.64 23.64
C GLU A 169 -18.94 7.94 23.63
N HIS A 170 -18.29 8.27 24.78
CA HIS A 170 -17.37 9.40 24.88
C HIS A 170 -16.07 9.11 24.09
N PHE A 171 -16.15 9.07 22.75
CA PHE A 171 -15.01 8.87 21.89
C PHE A 171 -14.07 10.08 21.97
N GLN A 172 -12.78 9.83 22.25
CA GLN A 172 -11.80 10.91 22.42
C GLN A 172 -11.64 11.70 21.11
N THR A 173 -12.02 12.95 21.11
CA THR A 173 -11.97 13.88 19.96
C THR A 173 -10.57 13.95 19.31
N PHE A 174 -9.51 13.73 20.10
CA PHE A 174 -8.12 13.74 19.62
C PHE A 174 -7.81 12.58 18.66
N LEU A 175 -8.22 11.34 18.98
CA LEU A 175 -8.06 10.17 18.11
C LEU A 175 -8.79 10.33 16.78
N LYS A 176 -10.00 10.88 16.82
CA LYS A 176 -10.79 11.21 15.62
C LYS A 176 -10.02 12.15 14.70
N ASN A 177 -9.47 13.24 15.24
CA ASN A 177 -8.78 14.25 14.44
C ASN A 177 -7.47 13.71 13.80
N ARG A 178 -6.79 12.77 14.45
CA ARG A 178 -5.59 12.11 13.91
C ARG A 178 -5.98 11.21 12.73
N ILE A 179 -6.94 10.31 12.90
CA ILE A 179 -7.39 9.38 11.86
C ILE A 179 -7.80 10.14 10.59
N ILE A 180 -8.63 11.19 10.74
CA ILE A 180 -9.13 11.98 9.60
C ILE A 180 -8.02 12.67 8.80
N LYS A 181 -6.89 13.00 9.43
CA LYS A 181 -5.78 13.69 8.78
C LYS A 181 -4.69 12.78 8.25
N SER A 182 -4.76 11.48 8.54
CA SER A 182 -3.69 10.54 8.24
C SER A 182 -4.10 9.41 7.31
N HIS A 183 -5.42 9.12 7.21
CA HIS A 183 -5.91 7.93 6.53
C HIS A 183 -7.05 8.21 5.55
N PHE A 184 -7.24 7.31 4.60
CA PHE A 184 -8.27 7.43 3.56
C PHE A 184 -9.64 7.03 4.13
N GLU A 185 -10.51 7.99 4.16
CA GLU A 185 -11.93 7.81 4.46
C GLU A 185 -12.61 7.04 3.33
N PHE A 186 -13.54 6.15 3.65
CA PHE A 186 -14.13 5.21 2.69
C PHE A 186 -14.80 5.89 1.48
N GLU A 187 -15.60 6.93 1.67
CA GLU A 187 -16.26 7.61 0.55
C GLU A 187 -15.25 8.36 -0.34
N ASN A 188 -14.19 8.91 0.26
CA ASN A 188 -13.10 9.54 -0.50
C ASN A 188 -12.30 8.48 -1.29
N ALA A 189 -12.01 7.33 -0.69
CA ALA A 189 -11.34 6.22 -1.37
C ALA A 189 -12.20 5.66 -2.51
N LYS A 190 -13.51 5.53 -2.30
CA LYS A 190 -14.48 5.11 -3.32
C LYS A 190 -14.53 6.07 -4.51
N GLU A 191 -14.56 7.38 -4.27
CA GLU A 191 -14.51 8.39 -5.34
C GLU A 191 -13.14 8.39 -6.05
N PHE A 192 -12.04 8.15 -5.33
CA PHE A 192 -10.72 7.98 -5.92
C PHE A 192 -10.66 6.75 -6.84
N ILE A 193 -11.18 5.60 -6.40
CA ILE A 193 -11.28 4.39 -7.21
C ILE A 193 -12.10 4.67 -8.47
N LYS A 194 -13.30 5.25 -8.32
CA LYS A 194 -14.18 5.63 -9.44
C LYS A 194 -13.51 6.54 -10.45
N THR A 195 -12.75 7.53 -9.98
CA THR A 195 -12.06 8.50 -10.85
C THR A 195 -10.90 7.88 -11.64
N ASN A 196 -10.29 6.81 -11.12
CA ASN A 196 -9.12 6.16 -11.68
C ASN A 196 -9.39 4.78 -12.30
N MET A 197 -10.60 4.23 -12.15
CA MET A 197 -10.94 2.97 -12.81
C MET A 197 -10.94 3.13 -14.33
N SER A 198 -10.55 2.08 -15.03
CA SER A 198 -10.52 1.98 -16.49
C SER A 198 -11.31 0.75 -16.93
N GLU A 199 -11.63 0.66 -18.22
CA GLU A 199 -12.25 -0.55 -18.82
C GLU A 199 -11.36 -1.81 -18.68
N GLN A 200 -10.07 -1.62 -18.37
CA GLN A 200 -9.08 -2.69 -18.21
C GLN A 200 -8.92 -3.12 -16.75
N LEU A 201 -9.65 -2.51 -15.79
CA LEU A 201 -9.57 -2.87 -14.37
C LEU A 201 -9.97 -4.34 -14.18
N GLN A 202 -9.13 -5.10 -13.48
CA GLN A 202 -9.30 -6.54 -13.26
C GLN A 202 -9.66 -6.87 -11.84
N GLU A 203 -9.07 -6.16 -10.85
CA GLU A 203 -9.34 -6.37 -9.43
C GLU A 203 -8.97 -5.15 -8.57
N VAL A 204 -9.58 -5.09 -7.40
CA VAL A 204 -9.30 -4.07 -6.37
C VAL A 204 -9.01 -4.76 -5.03
N TRP A 205 -7.94 -4.34 -4.37
CA TRP A 205 -7.59 -4.74 -3.01
C TRP A 205 -7.78 -3.55 -2.07
N LEU A 206 -8.59 -3.74 -1.03
CA LEU A 206 -8.81 -2.76 0.02
C LEU A 206 -7.80 -3.02 1.14
N LEU A 207 -7.01 -1.98 1.43
CA LEU A 207 -5.88 -2.07 2.36
C LEU A 207 -6.16 -1.34 3.66
N HIS A 208 -5.44 -1.72 4.71
CA HIS A 208 -5.30 -0.98 5.96
C HIS A 208 -6.64 -0.62 6.62
N LEU A 209 -7.61 -1.54 6.60
CA LEU A 209 -8.89 -1.35 7.27
C LEU A 209 -8.72 -1.27 8.79
N SER A 210 -9.42 -0.35 9.41
CA SER A 210 -9.44 -0.22 10.89
C SER A 210 -10.35 -1.27 11.51
N ASP A 211 -9.87 -2.06 12.45
CA ASP A 211 -10.67 -3.08 13.16
C ASP A 211 -11.96 -2.54 13.78
N SER A 212 -11.98 -1.26 14.12
CA SER A 212 -13.09 -0.66 14.86
C SER A 212 -13.89 0.39 14.07
N ASN A 213 -13.33 0.98 13.01
CA ASN A 213 -13.92 2.10 12.28
C ASN A 213 -14.23 1.78 10.81
N SER A 214 -14.11 0.51 10.40
CA SER A 214 -14.46 0.01 9.09
C SER A 214 -15.51 -1.10 9.17
N ASN A 215 -16.05 -1.46 8.02
CA ASN A 215 -16.89 -2.64 7.83
C ASN A 215 -16.48 -3.32 6.52
N GLU A 216 -15.73 -4.40 6.64
CA GLU A 216 -15.15 -5.12 5.50
C GLU A 216 -16.20 -5.58 4.49
N GLU A 217 -17.31 -6.14 4.95
CA GLU A 217 -18.38 -6.67 4.08
C GLU A 217 -19.05 -5.53 3.29
N VAL A 218 -19.36 -4.43 3.95
CA VAL A 218 -19.97 -3.25 3.33
C VAL A 218 -19.01 -2.62 2.34
N PHE A 219 -17.77 -2.36 2.75
CA PHE A 219 -16.76 -1.73 1.88
C PHE A 219 -16.50 -2.56 0.63
N LYS A 220 -16.31 -3.88 0.82
CA LYS A 220 -16.11 -4.81 -0.29
C LYS A 220 -17.30 -4.81 -1.24
N SER A 221 -18.53 -4.93 -0.72
CA SER A 221 -19.74 -4.97 -1.53
C SER A 221 -19.94 -3.69 -2.35
N GLU A 222 -19.77 -2.53 -1.73
CA GLU A 222 -19.95 -1.24 -2.42
C GLU A 222 -18.90 -0.98 -3.50
N ILE A 223 -17.63 -1.33 -3.25
CA ILE A 223 -16.58 -1.19 -4.28
C ILE A 223 -16.79 -2.22 -5.40
N GLN A 224 -17.25 -3.42 -5.09
CA GLN A 224 -17.55 -4.43 -6.12
C GLN A 224 -18.74 -4.01 -6.99
N GLU A 225 -19.78 -3.43 -6.41
CA GLU A 225 -20.91 -2.87 -7.16
C GLU A 225 -20.48 -1.68 -8.04
N LEU A 226 -19.63 -0.79 -7.50
CA LEU A 226 -19.09 0.36 -8.24
C LEU A 226 -18.26 -0.04 -9.44
N THR A 227 -17.38 -1.05 -9.28
CA THR A 227 -16.34 -1.36 -10.27
C THR A 227 -16.69 -2.53 -11.19
N GLY A 228 -17.58 -3.42 -10.75
CA GLY A 228 -17.94 -4.63 -11.50
C GLY A 228 -16.84 -5.70 -11.53
N VAL A 229 -15.73 -5.54 -10.77
CA VAL A 229 -14.62 -6.50 -10.72
C VAL A 229 -14.48 -7.14 -9.33
N PRO A 230 -13.74 -8.26 -9.20
CA PRO A 230 -13.44 -8.85 -7.91
C PRO A 230 -12.78 -7.86 -6.95
N VAL A 231 -13.25 -7.83 -5.69
CA VAL A 231 -12.70 -7.01 -4.62
C VAL A 231 -12.23 -7.91 -3.47
N TYR A 232 -11.03 -7.66 -2.99
CA TYR A 232 -10.38 -8.41 -1.92
C TYR A 232 -10.09 -7.50 -0.74
N ILE A 233 -10.21 -8.05 0.48
CA ILE A 233 -9.65 -7.45 1.68
C ILE A 233 -8.26 -8.05 1.89
N ALA A 234 -7.25 -7.20 2.11
CA ALA A 234 -5.85 -7.61 2.15
C ALA A 234 -5.41 -8.20 3.49
#